data_7868eff0930fec160fd489187a19c9bb
#
_entry.id   7868eff0930fec160fd489187a19c9bb
#
_cell.length_a   1.000
_cell.length_b   1.000
_cell.length_c   1.000
_cell.angle_alpha   90.00
_cell.angle_beta   90.00
_cell.angle_gamma   90.00
#
_symmetry.space_group_name_H-M   'P 1'
#
loop_
_entity.id
_entity.type
_entity.pdbx_description
1 polymer ?
#
loop_
_entity_poly.entity_id
_entity_poly.type
_entity_poly.pdbx_seq_one_letter_code
_entity_poly.pdbx_strand_id
1 'polypeptide(L)'
;MNTKKAKNYLKLGIIGAVLTLIGDMLIGCIQFADGANMLDGYLGAALDMPIRRPVIGGLIGCLGISLEVPALLTIYPLIKDKMPKAGAFYKTAIYVYLALGGGAVHLPCGTFMWLYHAANDRAGTQVARELAVD
;
A
#
# COMPACT_ATOMS: atom_id res chain seq x y z
N MET A 1 29.02 0.25 -4.37
CA MET A 1 28.28 -0.87 -3.72
C MET A 1 28.77 -2.17 -4.33
N ASN A 2 28.98 -3.23 -3.53
CA ASN A 2 29.43 -4.53 -4.05
C ASN A 2 28.32 -5.13 -4.94
N THR A 3 28.67 -5.62 -6.16
CA THR A 3 27.76 -6.17 -7.15
C THR A 3 26.88 -7.31 -6.60
N LYS A 4 27.44 -8.17 -5.74
CA LYS A 4 26.68 -9.25 -5.09
C LYS A 4 25.57 -8.71 -4.18
N LYS A 5 25.86 -7.64 -3.42
CA LYS A 5 24.90 -6.98 -2.53
C LYS A 5 23.78 -6.30 -3.33
N ALA A 6 24.13 -5.60 -4.43
CA ALA A 6 23.15 -4.99 -5.32
C ALA A 6 22.19 -6.04 -5.91
N LYS A 7 22.73 -7.16 -6.40
CA LYS A 7 21.92 -8.26 -6.96
C LYS A 7 20.94 -8.83 -5.93
N ASN A 8 21.35 -8.97 -4.67
CA ASN A 8 20.46 -9.47 -3.62
C ASN A 8 19.34 -8.47 -3.31
N TYR A 9 19.65 -7.16 -3.25
CA TYR A 9 18.62 -6.15 -3.05
C TYR A 9 17.61 -6.08 -4.21
N LEU A 10 18.08 -6.21 -5.46
CA LEU A 10 17.18 -6.27 -6.62
C LEU A 10 16.26 -7.50 -6.57
N LYS A 11 16.76 -8.66 -6.19
CA LYS A 11 15.91 -9.86 -5.98
C LYS A 11 14.87 -9.62 -4.88
N LEU A 12 15.29 -8.99 -3.77
CA LEU A 12 14.39 -8.65 -2.67
C LEU A 12 13.29 -7.68 -3.13
N GLY A 13 13.64 -6.69 -3.96
CA GLY A 13 12.67 -5.78 -4.55
C GLY A 13 11.65 -6.45 -5.46
N ILE A 14 12.08 -7.47 -6.25
CA ILE A 14 11.13 -8.26 -7.07
C ILE A 14 10.13 -9.00 -6.16
N ILE A 15 10.61 -9.61 -5.09
CA ILE A 15 9.74 -10.26 -4.10
C ILE A 15 8.79 -9.22 -3.48
N GLY A 16 9.31 -8.04 -3.12
CA GLY A 16 8.52 -6.92 -2.61
C GLY A 16 7.40 -6.54 -3.57
N ALA A 17 7.71 -6.31 -4.85
CA ALA A 17 6.73 -5.93 -5.86
C ALA A 17 5.60 -6.97 -6.03
N VAL A 18 5.94 -8.26 -5.99
CA VAL A 18 4.93 -9.33 -6.03
C VAL A 18 4.04 -9.29 -4.79
N LEU A 19 4.62 -9.07 -3.60
CA LEU A 19 3.84 -8.96 -2.36
C LEU A 19 2.96 -7.70 -2.36
N THR A 20 3.47 -6.56 -2.85
CA THR A 20 2.67 -5.33 -3.00
C THR A 20 1.48 -5.58 -3.91
N LEU A 21 1.70 -6.19 -5.08
CA LEU A 21 0.62 -6.53 -6.01
C LEU A 21 -0.43 -7.46 -5.36
N ILE A 22 0.00 -8.47 -4.62
CA ILE A 22 -0.93 -9.35 -3.88
C ILE A 22 -1.71 -8.56 -2.84
N GLY A 23 -1.06 -7.66 -2.10
CA GLY A 23 -1.69 -6.77 -1.13
C GLY A 23 -2.77 -5.90 -1.77
N ASP A 24 -2.44 -5.26 -2.90
CA ASP A 24 -3.37 -4.44 -3.69
C ASP A 24 -4.58 -5.25 -4.19
N MET A 25 -4.36 -6.45 -4.69
CA MET A 25 -5.44 -7.33 -5.13
C MET A 25 -6.36 -7.75 -3.98
N LEU A 26 -5.80 -8.01 -2.80
CA LEU A 26 -6.59 -8.36 -1.62
C LEU A 26 -7.46 -7.21 -1.11
N ILE A 27 -7.00 -5.96 -1.24
CA ILE A 27 -7.75 -4.77 -0.82
C ILE A 27 -8.66 -4.27 -1.93
N GLY A 28 -8.15 -4.17 -3.16
CA GLY A 28 -8.75 -3.43 -4.27
C GLY A 28 -9.57 -4.25 -5.27
N CYS A 29 -9.39 -5.59 -5.33
CA CYS A 29 -10.22 -6.42 -6.23
C CYS A 29 -11.58 -6.69 -5.58
N ILE A 30 -12.47 -5.72 -5.69
CA ILE A 30 -13.83 -5.72 -5.17
C ILE A 30 -14.83 -5.45 -6.30
N GLN A 31 -16.04 -5.99 -6.17
CA GLN A 31 -17.14 -5.71 -7.08
C GLN A 31 -18.07 -4.71 -6.43
N PHE A 32 -18.39 -3.63 -7.14
CA PHE A 32 -19.38 -2.66 -6.72
C PHE A 32 -20.76 -3.08 -7.18
N ALA A 33 -21.77 -2.79 -6.35
CA ALA A 33 -23.15 -2.90 -6.78
C ALA A 33 -23.44 -1.89 -7.90
N ASP A 34 -24.27 -2.28 -8.87
CA ASP A 34 -24.64 -1.41 -9.99
C ASP A 34 -25.28 -0.11 -9.46
N GLY A 35 -24.79 1.03 -9.94
CA GLY A 35 -25.31 2.35 -9.55
C GLY A 35 -24.80 2.88 -8.21
N ALA A 36 -23.99 2.13 -7.45
CA ALA A 36 -23.38 2.64 -6.23
C ALA A 36 -22.35 3.72 -6.54
N ASN A 37 -22.33 4.80 -5.73
CA ASN A 37 -21.19 5.70 -5.77
C ASN A 37 -19.94 5.01 -5.22
N MET A 38 -18.77 5.57 -5.51
CA MET A 38 -17.49 4.94 -5.19
C MET A 38 -17.35 4.59 -3.69
N LEU A 39 -17.77 5.48 -2.80
CA LEU A 39 -17.66 5.27 -1.35
C LEU A 39 -18.62 4.17 -0.87
N ASP A 40 -19.91 4.27 -1.23
CA ASP A 40 -20.90 3.29 -0.81
C ASP A 40 -20.63 1.90 -1.41
N GLY A 41 -20.11 1.84 -2.65
CA GLY A 41 -19.67 0.60 -3.27
C GLY A 41 -18.49 -0.04 -2.52
N TYR A 42 -17.52 0.78 -2.09
CA TYR A 42 -16.35 0.31 -1.35
C TYR A 42 -16.73 -0.19 0.05
N LEU A 43 -17.58 0.56 0.77
CA LEU A 43 -18.07 0.19 2.10
C LEU A 43 -18.96 -1.06 2.06
N GLY A 44 -19.86 -1.17 1.06
CA GLY A 44 -20.67 -2.37 0.86
C GLY A 44 -19.80 -3.60 0.61
N ALA A 45 -18.86 -3.50 -0.33
CA ALA A 45 -17.92 -4.59 -0.62
C ALA A 45 -17.04 -4.97 0.59
N ALA A 46 -16.71 -4.00 1.47
CA ALA A 46 -15.98 -4.28 2.70
C ALA A 46 -16.77 -5.15 3.68
N LEU A 47 -18.11 -5.03 3.71
CA LEU A 47 -18.96 -5.88 4.56
C LEU A 47 -19.11 -7.30 3.99
N ASP A 48 -19.14 -7.42 2.66
CA ASP A 48 -19.31 -8.70 1.99
C ASP A 48 -18.05 -9.58 1.97
N MET A 49 -16.87 -8.98 2.19
CA MET A 49 -15.62 -9.73 2.20
C MET A 49 -15.24 -10.23 3.61
N PRO A 50 -14.54 -11.38 3.70
CA PRO A 50 -14.03 -11.85 4.99
C PRO A 50 -13.11 -10.80 5.64
N ILE A 51 -13.35 -10.45 6.90
CA ILE A 51 -12.60 -9.42 7.67
C ILE A 51 -11.07 -9.60 7.62
N ARG A 52 -10.61 -10.85 7.49
CA ARG A 52 -9.18 -11.17 7.40
C ARG A 52 -8.54 -10.68 6.10
N ARG A 53 -9.30 -10.57 5.03
CA ARG A 53 -8.81 -10.23 3.69
C ARG A 53 -8.18 -8.82 3.64
N PRO A 54 -8.86 -7.73 4.05
CA PRO A 54 -8.25 -6.40 4.03
C PRO A 54 -7.08 -6.26 5.02
N VAL A 55 -7.15 -6.91 6.18
CA VAL A 55 -6.04 -6.88 7.16
C VAL A 55 -4.79 -7.55 6.59
N ILE A 56 -4.92 -8.75 6.03
CA ILE A 56 -3.81 -9.47 5.40
C ILE A 56 -3.29 -8.68 4.20
N GLY A 57 -4.17 -8.13 3.36
CA GLY A 57 -3.80 -7.30 2.22
C GLY A 57 -2.99 -6.08 2.62
N GLY A 58 -3.45 -5.35 3.63
CA GLY A 58 -2.75 -4.17 4.17
C GLY A 58 -1.35 -4.52 4.71
N LEU A 59 -1.22 -5.58 5.48
CA LEU A 59 0.06 -6.02 6.03
C LEU A 59 1.02 -6.53 4.96
N ILE A 60 0.54 -7.34 4.01
CA ILE A 60 1.36 -7.86 2.90
C ILE A 60 1.82 -6.72 1.99
N GLY A 61 0.93 -5.79 1.62
CA GLY A 61 1.27 -4.65 0.79
C GLY A 61 2.30 -3.74 1.45
N CYS A 62 2.13 -3.43 2.73
CA CYS A 62 3.10 -2.65 3.51
C CYS A 62 4.47 -3.32 3.57
N LEU A 63 4.51 -4.64 3.83
CA LEU A 63 5.74 -5.43 3.81
C LEU A 63 6.38 -5.40 2.41
N GLY A 64 5.59 -5.58 1.37
CA GLY A 64 6.04 -5.55 -0.03
C GLY A 64 6.76 -4.25 -0.37
N ILE A 65 6.12 -3.11 -0.14
CA ILE A 65 6.72 -1.77 -0.36
C ILE A 65 8.02 -1.61 0.45
N SER A 66 8.04 -2.06 1.70
CA SER A 66 9.24 -1.99 2.53
C SER A 66 10.42 -2.78 1.95
N LEU A 67 10.15 -3.92 1.31
CA LEU A 67 11.17 -4.74 0.64
C LEU A 67 11.63 -4.15 -0.70
N GLU A 68 10.84 -3.32 -1.37
CA GLU A 68 11.22 -2.65 -2.60
C GLU A 68 12.23 -1.52 -2.38
N VAL A 69 12.16 -0.82 -1.24
CA VAL A 69 13.00 0.35 -0.95
C VAL A 69 14.49 0.07 -1.08
N PRO A 70 15.08 -1.02 -0.51
CA PRO A 70 16.49 -1.34 -0.72
C PRO A 70 16.86 -1.53 -2.19
N ALA A 71 15.98 -2.11 -3.01
CA ALA A 71 16.21 -2.30 -4.44
C ALA A 71 16.24 -0.96 -5.17
N LEU A 72 15.27 -0.09 -4.94
CA LEU A 72 15.21 1.25 -5.50
C LEU A 72 16.43 2.08 -5.10
N LEU A 73 16.87 1.98 -3.85
CA LEU A 73 18.07 2.68 -3.36
C LEU A 73 19.36 2.18 -4.02
N THR A 74 19.41 0.99 -4.64
CA THR A 74 20.60 0.56 -5.39
C THR A 74 20.84 1.36 -6.66
N ILE A 75 19.79 1.99 -7.21
CA ILE A 75 19.85 2.83 -8.41
C ILE A 75 20.34 4.24 -8.07
N TYR A 76 20.12 4.70 -6.85
CA TYR A 76 20.44 6.06 -6.40
C TYR A 76 21.88 6.49 -6.71
N PRO A 77 22.95 5.71 -6.41
CA PRO A 77 24.33 6.11 -6.72
C PRO A 77 24.54 6.36 -8.23
N LEU A 78 23.93 5.55 -9.09
CA LEU A 78 24.07 5.68 -10.54
C LEU A 78 23.53 7.01 -11.08
N ILE A 79 22.46 7.51 -10.46
CA ILE A 79 21.85 8.79 -10.81
C ILE A 79 22.63 9.93 -10.18
N LYS A 80 22.95 9.82 -8.89
CA LYS A 80 23.64 10.88 -8.10
C LYS A 80 24.97 11.26 -8.70
N ASP A 81 25.77 10.29 -9.17
CA ASP A 81 27.10 10.53 -9.70
C ASP A 81 27.08 11.34 -11.01
N LYS A 82 26.01 11.19 -11.81
CA LYS A 82 25.86 11.92 -13.08
C LYS A 82 25.01 13.19 -12.94
N MET A 83 24.00 13.16 -12.09
CA MET A 83 23.01 14.24 -11.91
C MET A 83 22.65 14.40 -10.43
N PRO A 84 23.42 15.15 -9.63
CA PRO A 84 23.25 15.21 -8.16
C PRO A 84 21.84 15.68 -7.73
N LYS A 85 21.27 16.68 -8.43
CA LYS A 85 19.92 17.20 -8.14
C LYS A 85 18.84 16.14 -8.42
N ALA A 86 18.93 15.45 -9.55
CA ALA A 86 18.02 14.35 -9.89
C ALA A 86 18.15 13.18 -8.91
N GLY A 87 19.37 12.88 -8.45
CA GLY A 87 19.62 11.88 -7.41
C GLY A 87 18.94 12.26 -6.09
N ALA A 88 19.04 13.50 -5.65
CA ALA A 88 18.37 13.97 -4.44
C ALA A 88 16.84 13.82 -4.56
N PHE A 89 16.26 14.28 -5.68
CA PHE A 89 14.84 14.11 -5.96
C PHE A 89 14.42 12.63 -5.97
N TYR A 90 15.17 11.78 -6.67
CA TYR A 90 14.90 10.33 -6.71
C TYR A 90 14.89 9.69 -5.32
N LYS A 91 15.87 10.02 -4.48
CA LYS A 91 15.95 9.52 -3.11
C LYS A 91 14.75 9.97 -2.27
N THR A 92 14.36 11.24 -2.39
CA THR A 92 13.17 11.78 -1.70
C THR A 92 11.91 11.07 -2.17
N ALA A 93 11.75 10.86 -3.49
CA ALA A 93 10.60 10.15 -4.05
C ALA A 93 10.47 8.72 -3.51
N ILE A 94 11.58 8.00 -3.28
CA ILE A 94 11.55 6.67 -2.65
C ILE A 94 10.99 6.72 -1.23
N TYR A 95 11.40 7.71 -0.43
CA TYR A 95 10.87 7.84 0.93
C TYR A 95 9.40 8.26 0.95
N VAL A 96 9.00 9.14 0.03
CA VAL A 96 7.59 9.52 -0.16
C VAL A 96 6.77 8.30 -0.60
N TYR A 97 7.29 7.50 -1.53
CA TYR A 97 6.66 6.24 -1.95
C TYR A 97 6.44 5.28 -0.76
N LEU A 98 7.45 5.10 0.10
CA LEU A 98 7.31 4.26 1.30
C LEU A 98 6.27 4.83 2.27
N ALA A 99 6.33 6.14 2.53
CA ALA A 99 5.43 6.79 3.47
C ALA A 99 3.97 6.78 2.99
N LEU A 100 3.73 7.11 1.73
CA LEU A 100 2.37 7.14 1.16
C LEU A 100 1.86 5.74 0.84
N GLY A 101 2.63 4.92 0.13
CA GLY A 101 2.20 3.58 -0.27
C GLY A 101 2.01 2.65 0.92
N GLY A 102 3.02 2.51 1.78
CA GLY A 102 2.96 1.64 2.96
C GLY A 102 2.14 2.25 4.10
N GLY A 103 2.51 3.46 4.51
CA GLY A 103 1.97 4.11 5.70
C GLY A 103 0.61 4.76 5.52
N ALA A 104 0.32 5.34 4.35
CA ALA A 104 -0.93 6.08 4.12
C ALA A 104 -1.97 5.32 3.29
N VAL A 105 -1.59 4.30 2.53
CA VAL A 105 -2.52 3.51 1.72
C VAL A 105 -2.76 2.14 2.33
N HIS A 106 -1.76 1.26 2.35
CA HIS A 106 -1.98 -0.14 2.73
C HIS A 106 -2.43 -0.31 4.19
N LEU A 107 -1.74 0.31 5.15
CA LEU A 107 -2.11 0.18 6.56
C LEU A 107 -3.45 0.85 6.88
N PRO A 108 -3.69 2.12 6.50
CA PRO A 108 -4.97 2.75 6.77
C PRO A 108 -6.14 2.09 6.04
N CYS A 109 -6.00 1.73 4.75
CA CYS A 109 -7.07 1.03 4.04
C CYS A 109 -7.43 -0.30 4.71
N GLY A 110 -6.44 -1.13 5.05
CA GLY A 110 -6.67 -2.38 5.75
C GLY A 110 -7.31 -2.18 7.12
N THR A 111 -6.84 -1.19 7.89
CA THR A 111 -7.37 -0.85 9.21
C THR A 111 -8.78 -0.28 9.14
N PHE A 112 -9.02 0.63 8.18
CA PHE A 112 -10.32 1.24 7.97
C PHE A 112 -11.38 0.19 7.61
N MET A 113 -11.08 -0.68 6.66
CA MET A 113 -12.00 -1.75 6.27
C MET A 113 -12.25 -2.72 7.43
N TRP A 114 -11.24 -3.01 8.24
CA TRP A 114 -11.38 -3.84 9.45
C TRP A 114 -12.28 -3.17 10.49
N LEU A 115 -12.06 -1.88 10.79
CA LEU A 115 -12.88 -1.13 11.74
C LEU A 115 -14.33 -1.06 11.28
N TYR A 116 -14.54 -0.78 9.99
CA TYR A 116 -15.87 -0.71 9.42
C TYR A 116 -16.61 -2.06 9.52
N HIS A 117 -15.93 -3.15 9.22
CA HIS A 117 -16.48 -4.49 9.34
C HIS A 117 -16.74 -4.89 10.81
N ALA A 118 -15.83 -4.54 11.72
CA ALA A 118 -15.96 -4.87 13.14
C ALA A 118 -17.05 -4.06 13.84
N ALA A 119 -17.24 -2.81 13.41
CA ALA A 119 -18.22 -1.91 14.01
C ALA A 119 -19.66 -2.27 13.66
N ASN A 120 -19.94 -2.87 12.51
CA ASN A 120 -21.22 -3.37 11.97
C ASN A 120 -22.52 -2.84 12.65
N ASP A 121 -22.46 -1.66 13.23
CA ASP A 121 -23.57 -0.93 13.82
C ASP A 121 -23.69 0.48 13.22
N ARG A 122 -24.80 1.17 13.51
CA ARG A 122 -25.03 2.54 12.97
C ARG A 122 -23.95 3.53 13.40
N ALA A 123 -23.45 3.42 14.61
CA ALA A 123 -22.44 4.33 15.15
C ALA A 123 -21.09 4.12 14.46
N GLY A 124 -20.66 2.88 14.32
CA GLY A 124 -19.43 2.54 13.60
C GLY A 124 -19.46 2.92 12.13
N THR A 125 -20.60 2.76 11.45
CA THR A 125 -20.80 3.20 10.07
C THR A 125 -20.67 4.72 9.94
N GLN A 126 -21.20 5.48 10.88
CA GLN A 126 -21.11 6.95 10.87
C GLN A 126 -19.66 7.41 11.09
N VAL A 127 -18.97 6.88 12.09
CA VAL A 127 -17.55 7.19 12.34
C VAL A 127 -16.68 6.83 11.13
N ALA A 128 -16.92 5.67 10.51
CA ALA A 128 -16.19 5.26 9.32
C ALA A 128 -16.41 6.21 8.14
N ARG A 129 -17.64 6.73 7.95
CA ARG A 129 -17.95 7.71 6.90
C ARG A 129 -17.30 9.07 7.18
N GLU A 130 -17.34 9.55 8.41
CA GLU A 130 -16.69 10.80 8.81
C GLU A 130 -15.17 10.75 8.55
N LEU A 131 -14.51 9.66 8.94
CA LEU A 131 -13.08 9.44 8.69
C LEU A 131 -12.70 9.30 7.20
N ALA A 132 -13.64 8.97 6.34
CA ALA A 132 -13.38 8.80 4.90
C ALA A 132 -13.61 10.10 4.10
N VAL A 133 -14.29 11.09 4.66
CA VAL A 133 -14.68 12.34 4.00
C VAL A 133 -13.79 13.52 4.42
N ASP A 134 -13.16 13.46 5.59
CA ASP A 134 -12.18 14.43 6.10
C ASP A 134 -10.76 14.07 5.61
#